data_63d85924e8a326010a4496eb75c7ac6d
#
_entry.id   63d85924e8a326010a4496eb75c7ac6d
#
_cell.length_a   1.000
_cell.length_b   1.000
_cell.length_c   1.000
_cell.angle_alpha   90.00
_cell.angle_beta   90.00
_cell.angle_gamma   90.00
#
_symmetry.space_group_name_H-M   'P 1'
#
loop_
_entity.id
_entity.type
_entity.pdbx_description
1 polymer ?
#
loop_
_entity_poly.entity_id
_entity_poly.type
_entity_poly.pdbx_seq_one_letter_code
_entity_poly.pdbx_strand_id
1 'polypeptide(L)'
;SIIRTKNANNSDFSTVFYMNIGMSIIVYMLLFFIAPYISDFYQQDILINVIRVYCLSFIISAFSAIQLAILNKTMQFKRLMILNIPSTIIGVIVGLSMGYYNYGVWSIVAMSLTSQFVLSLLLWINSSWRPNLIFSNEKLKQHYRFGYKLLLAGLLEQVFNNIYNILIGKFFPVQTLGHFERAKQFNEYPSLAITSVVGKVSYPMLSKMQDDRPKLSFVYKKMIRLTFFI
;
A
#
# COMPACT_ATOMS: atom_id res chain seq x y z
N SER A 1 9.91 6.19 -6.29
CA SER A 1 11.07 7.00 -6.73
C SER A 1 12.39 6.45 -6.21
N ILE A 2 12.52 6.07 -4.94
CA ILE A 2 13.76 5.55 -4.31
C ILE A 2 14.29 4.27 -4.99
N ILE A 3 13.42 3.36 -5.42
CA ILE A 3 13.81 2.11 -6.10
C ILE A 3 14.54 2.40 -7.42
N ARG A 4 14.16 3.48 -8.09
CA ARG A 4 14.76 3.90 -9.36
C ARG A 4 16.12 4.62 -9.20
N THR A 5 16.37 5.22 -8.04
CA THR A 5 17.62 5.98 -7.81
C THR A 5 18.77 5.00 -7.57
N LYS A 6 19.76 4.96 -8.50
CA LYS A 6 20.90 4.02 -8.44
C LYS A 6 21.75 4.19 -7.18
N ASN A 7 22.07 5.42 -6.81
CA ASN A 7 22.94 5.78 -5.68
C ASN A 7 22.13 6.55 -4.63
N ALA A 8 21.05 5.92 -4.10
CA ALA A 8 20.30 6.54 -3.03
C ALA A 8 21.12 6.53 -1.73
N ASN A 9 21.46 7.72 -1.25
CA ASN A 9 22.21 7.94 -0.01
C ASN A 9 21.28 8.02 1.21
N ASN A 10 21.84 7.93 2.42
CA ASN A 10 21.06 8.06 3.66
C ASN A 10 20.24 9.35 3.72
N SER A 11 20.72 10.44 3.12
CA SER A 11 19.98 11.70 3.04
C SER A 11 18.74 11.62 2.14
N ASP A 12 18.76 10.80 1.06
CA ASP A 12 17.59 10.58 0.20
C ASP A 12 16.50 9.80 0.95
N PHE A 13 16.90 8.74 1.65
CA PHE A 13 15.98 7.95 2.46
C PHE A 13 15.35 8.76 3.58
N SER A 14 16.14 9.59 4.29
CA SER A 14 15.64 10.44 5.37
C SER A 14 14.69 11.52 4.86
N THR A 15 15.02 12.20 3.74
CA THR A 15 14.16 13.21 3.14
C THR A 15 12.81 12.62 2.71
N VAL A 16 12.82 11.44 2.05
CA VAL A 16 11.57 10.76 1.63
C VAL A 16 10.79 10.23 2.83
N PHE A 17 11.45 9.80 3.90
CA PHE A 17 10.80 9.40 5.16
C PHE A 17 9.98 10.54 5.75
N TYR A 18 10.60 11.70 5.97
CA TYR A 18 9.90 12.86 6.51
C TYR A 18 8.79 13.38 5.58
N MET A 19 9.02 13.34 4.26
CA MET A 19 8.00 13.66 3.28
C MET A 19 6.80 12.72 3.38
N ASN A 20 7.02 11.40 3.49
CA ASN A 20 5.95 10.42 3.63
C ASN A 20 5.14 10.64 4.91
N ILE A 21 5.80 10.90 6.04
CA ILE A 21 5.11 11.20 7.31
C ILE A 21 4.28 12.48 7.16
N GLY A 22 4.86 13.57 6.64
CA GLY A 22 4.13 14.81 6.43
C GLY A 22 2.90 14.63 5.53
N MET A 23 3.07 13.94 4.39
CA MET A 23 1.95 13.63 3.48
C MET A 23 0.90 12.74 4.12
N SER A 24 1.30 11.74 4.91
CA SER A 24 0.35 10.86 5.59
C SER A 24 -0.50 11.59 6.63
N ILE A 25 0.11 12.54 7.35
CA ILE A 25 -0.61 13.40 8.29
C ILE A 25 -1.61 14.31 7.55
N ILE A 26 -1.19 14.92 6.44
CA ILE A 26 -2.08 15.76 5.61
C ILE A 26 -3.26 14.94 5.10
N VAL A 27 -3.01 13.74 4.54
CA VAL A 27 -4.07 12.84 4.05
C VAL A 27 -4.99 12.40 5.18
N TYR A 28 -4.43 12.06 6.35
CA TYR A 28 -5.20 11.71 7.52
C TYR A 28 -6.14 12.84 7.96
N MET A 29 -5.61 14.06 8.10
CA MET A 29 -6.40 15.23 8.46
C MET A 29 -7.51 15.53 7.44
N LEU A 30 -7.17 15.46 6.14
CA LEU A 30 -8.14 15.65 5.06
C LEU A 30 -9.29 14.64 5.18
N LEU A 31 -8.98 13.35 5.33
CA LEU A 31 -9.99 12.30 5.46
C LEU A 31 -10.75 12.39 6.78
N PHE A 32 -10.11 12.83 7.87
CA PHE A 32 -10.75 13.04 9.16
C PHE A 32 -11.87 14.09 9.06
N PHE A 33 -11.63 15.20 8.34
CA PHE A 33 -12.62 16.26 8.13
C PHE A 33 -13.67 15.90 7.06
N ILE A 34 -13.31 15.09 6.07
CA ILE A 34 -14.23 14.63 5.02
C ILE A 34 -15.11 13.47 5.51
N ALA A 35 -14.73 12.75 6.56
CA ALA A 35 -15.46 11.59 7.06
C ALA A 35 -16.98 11.81 7.28
N PRO A 36 -17.45 12.94 7.85
CA PRO A 36 -18.89 13.20 7.97
C PRO A 36 -19.59 13.24 6.61
N TYR A 37 -19.00 13.93 5.62
CA TYR A 37 -19.59 14.04 4.27
C TYR A 37 -19.67 12.67 3.57
N ILE A 38 -18.69 11.78 3.80
CA ILE A 38 -18.73 10.41 3.29
C ILE A 38 -19.84 9.62 3.98
N SER A 39 -20.00 9.79 5.30
CA SER A 39 -21.06 9.16 6.08
C SER A 39 -22.43 9.58 5.57
N ASP A 40 -22.66 10.87 5.37
CA ASP A 40 -23.92 11.41 4.82
C ASP A 40 -24.19 10.90 3.40
N PHE A 41 -23.12 10.82 2.57
CA PHE A 41 -23.24 10.30 1.21
C PHE A 41 -23.73 8.85 1.18
N TYR A 42 -23.24 7.97 2.08
CA TYR A 42 -23.64 6.57 2.16
C TYR A 42 -24.80 6.31 3.14
N GLN A 43 -25.26 7.33 3.89
CA GLN A 43 -26.29 7.23 4.95
C GLN A 43 -25.93 6.18 6.00
N GLN A 44 -24.68 6.18 6.47
CA GLN A 44 -24.13 5.22 7.42
C GLN A 44 -23.27 5.93 8.47
N ASP A 45 -23.84 6.26 9.63
CA ASP A 45 -23.17 7.02 10.71
C ASP A 45 -21.89 6.35 11.24
N ILE A 46 -21.84 5.03 11.22
CA ILE A 46 -20.69 4.26 11.68
C ILE A 46 -19.40 4.61 10.87
N LEU A 47 -19.56 5.06 9.61
CA LEU A 47 -18.44 5.37 8.74
C LEU A 47 -17.56 6.50 9.26
N ILE A 48 -18.11 7.46 10.01
CA ILE A 48 -17.34 8.56 10.59
C ILE A 48 -16.19 8.00 11.44
N ASN A 49 -16.55 7.14 12.41
CA ASN A 49 -15.58 6.58 13.35
C ASN A 49 -14.67 5.54 12.66
N VAL A 50 -15.23 4.72 11.79
CA VAL A 50 -14.47 3.71 11.02
C VAL A 50 -13.42 4.38 10.15
N ILE A 51 -13.76 5.43 9.40
CA ILE A 51 -12.81 6.17 8.55
C ILE A 51 -11.71 6.81 9.41
N ARG A 52 -12.09 7.52 10.47
CA ARG A 52 -11.14 8.20 11.35
C ARG A 52 -10.12 7.26 11.96
N VAL A 53 -10.56 6.09 12.43
CA VAL A 53 -9.66 5.09 13.03
C VAL A 53 -8.86 4.35 11.95
N TYR A 54 -9.52 3.92 10.86
CA TYR A 54 -8.84 3.18 9.80
C TYR A 54 -7.76 4.00 9.09
N CYS A 55 -7.98 5.31 8.93
CA CYS A 55 -7.00 6.20 8.30
C CYS A 55 -5.68 6.36 9.09
N LEU A 56 -5.62 5.93 10.36
CA LEU A 56 -4.34 5.80 11.09
C LEU A 56 -3.37 4.85 10.37
N SER A 57 -3.88 3.94 9.55
CA SER A 57 -3.09 3.06 8.69
C SER A 57 -2.12 3.82 7.77
N PHE A 58 -2.48 5.02 7.29
CA PHE A 58 -1.59 5.85 6.48
C PHE A 58 -0.35 6.28 7.27
N ILE A 59 -0.53 6.67 8.52
CA ILE A 59 0.58 7.08 9.40
C ILE A 59 1.46 5.88 9.71
N ILE A 60 0.87 4.75 10.11
CA ILE A 60 1.61 3.50 10.39
C ILE A 60 2.41 3.05 9.16
N SER A 61 1.80 3.10 7.98
CA SER A 61 2.45 2.73 6.72
C SER A 61 3.60 3.67 6.36
N ALA A 62 3.47 4.97 6.64
CA ALA A 62 4.52 5.96 6.36
C ALA A 62 5.78 5.67 7.18
N PHE A 63 5.64 5.24 8.44
CA PHE A 63 6.77 4.86 9.29
C PHE A 63 7.56 3.68 8.75
N SER A 64 6.94 2.73 8.06
CA SER A 64 7.59 1.53 7.54
C SER A 64 7.93 1.59 6.04
N ALA A 65 7.51 2.64 5.35
CA ALA A 65 7.63 2.75 3.90
C ALA A 65 9.07 2.67 3.39
N ILE A 66 10.03 3.24 4.11
CA ILE A 66 11.45 3.24 3.70
C ILE A 66 12.08 1.87 3.89
N GLN A 67 11.84 1.20 5.02
CA GLN A 67 12.34 -0.15 5.30
C GLN A 67 11.82 -1.13 4.24
N LEU A 68 10.53 -1.01 3.90
CA LEU A 68 9.91 -1.80 2.84
C LEU A 68 10.55 -1.52 1.47
N ALA A 69 10.81 -0.24 1.16
CA ALA A 69 11.47 0.16 -0.09
C ALA A 69 12.91 -0.38 -0.19
N ILE A 70 13.65 -0.41 0.92
CA ILE A 70 15.00 -0.97 0.97
C ILE A 70 14.97 -2.47 0.69
N LEU A 71 14.09 -3.24 1.35
CA LEU A 71 13.94 -4.68 1.14
C LEU A 71 13.55 -5.01 -0.31
N ASN A 72 12.64 -4.24 -0.89
CA ASN A 72 12.25 -4.40 -2.29
C ASN A 72 13.39 -4.05 -3.25
N LYS A 73 14.14 -2.95 -3.01
CA LYS A 73 15.28 -2.54 -3.83
C LYS A 73 16.40 -3.58 -3.81
N THR A 74 16.64 -4.21 -2.65
CA THR A 74 17.66 -5.24 -2.46
C THR A 74 17.16 -6.65 -2.82
N MET A 75 15.90 -6.77 -3.27
CA MET A 75 15.24 -8.03 -3.64
C MET A 75 15.23 -9.08 -2.50
N GLN A 76 15.18 -8.62 -1.25
CA GLN A 76 15.13 -9.49 -0.07
C GLN A 76 13.69 -9.98 0.22
N PHE A 77 13.05 -10.59 -0.77
CA PHE A 77 11.65 -11.03 -0.67
C PHE A 77 11.44 -12.09 0.40
N LYS A 78 12.41 -12.98 0.60
CA LYS A 78 12.36 -13.99 1.68
C LYS A 78 12.24 -13.32 3.06
N ARG A 79 13.06 -12.30 3.31
CA ARG A 79 13.02 -11.54 4.57
C ARG A 79 11.70 -10.80 4.74
N LEU A 80 11.20 -10.19 3.66
CA LEU A 80 9.90 -9.54 3.67
C LEU A 80 8.78 -10.53 4.00
N MET A 81 8.80 -11.74 3.45
CA MET A 81 7.79 -12.77 3.72
C MET A 81 7.85 -13.23 5.18
N ILE A 82 9.06 -13.46 5.74
CA ILE A 82 9.25 -13.84 7.15
C ILE A 82 8.68 -12.80 8.11
N LEU A 83 8.71 -11.51 7.76
CA LEU A 83 8.14 -10.43 8.57
C LEU A 83 6.62 -10.26 8.37
N ASN A 84 6.12 -10.51 7.16
CA ASN A 84 4.70 -10.40 6.85
C ASN A 84 3.85 -11.51 7.47
N ILE A 85 4.34 -12.77 7.46
CA ILE A 85 3.58 -13.91 7.97
C ILE A 85 3.15 -13.71 9.43
N PRO A 86 4.05 -13.45 10.40
CA PRO A 86 3.64 -13.27 11.80
C PRO A 86 2.75 -12.04 11.99
N SER A 87 3.00 -10.95 11.26
CA SER A 87 2.16 -9.75 11.35
C SER A 87 0.72 -10.04 10.90
N THR A 88 0.55 -10.79 9.81
CA THR A 88 -0.76 -11.20 9.32
C THR A 88 -1.45 -12.15 10.30
N ILE A 89 -0.73 -13.16 10.83
CA ILE A 89 -1.28 -14.12 11.80
C ILE A 89 -1.79 -13.39 13.05
N ILE A 90 -1.00 -12.48 13.62
CA ILE A 90 -1.40 -11.70 14.80
C ILE A 90 -2.65 -10.85 14.49
N GLY A 91 -2.68 -10.18 13.33
CA GLY A 91 -3.85 -9.41 12.93
C GLY A 91 -5.08 -10.28 12.77
N VAL A 92 -4.97 -11.46 12.15
CA VAL A 92 -6.08 -12.39 12.00
C VAL A 92 -6.60 -12.88 13.36
N ILE A 93 -5.69 -13.21 14.30
CA ILE A 93 -6.09 -13.61 15.66
C ILE A 93 -6.90 -12.50 16.34
N VAL A 94 -6.42 -11.24 16.27
CA VAL A 94 -7.13 -10.09 16.83
C VAL A 94 -8.48 -9.89 16.15
N GLY A 95 -8.54 -9.95 14.82
CA GLY A 95 -9.78 -9.81 14.07
C GLY A 95 -10.80 -10.89 14.39
N LEU A 96 -10.37 -12.15 14.44
CA LEU A 96 -11.25 -13.28 14.81
C LEU A 96 -11.74 -13.19 16.24
N SER A 97 -10.88 -12.81 17.19
CA SER A 97 -11.25 -12.61 18.58
C SER A 97 -12.34 -11.53 18.71
N MET A 98 -12.13 -10.37 18.08
CA MET A 98 -13.13 -9.30 18.07
C MET A 98 -14.41 -9.70 17.33
N GLY A 99 -14.30 -10.48 16.26
CA GLY A 99 -15.46 -11.04 15.56
C GLY A 99 -16.27 -11.98 16.43
N TYR A 100 -15.61 -12.83 17.20
CA TYR A 100 -16.27 -13.73 18.18
C TYR A 100 -17.05 -12.95 19.25
N TYR A 101 -16.52 -11.81 19.69
CA TYR A 101 -17.21 -10.91 20.63
C TYR A 101 -18.23 -9.96 19.96
N ASN A 102 -18.58 -10.18 18.69
CA ASN A 102 -19.60 -9.42 17.95
C ASN A 102 -19.29 -7.91 17.78
N TYR A 103 -18.01 -7.52 17.70
CA TYR A 103 -17.62 -6.13 17.41
C TYR A 103 -17.90 -5.69 15.96
N GLY A 104 -18.45 -6.55 15.11
CA GLY A 104 -18.85 -6.22 13.73
C GLY A 104 -17.70 -5.65 12.88
N VAL A 105 -17.91 -4.47 12.29
CA VAL A 105 -16.92 -3.83 11.41
C VAL A 105 -15.59 -3.53 12.10
N TRP A 106 -15.59 -3.30 13.40
CA TRP A 106 -14.39 -3.03 14.19
C TRP A 106 -13.40 -4.19 14.19
N SER A 107 -13.88 -5.42 14.02
CA SER A 107 -13.02 -6.61 13.88
C SER A 107 -12.09 -6.51 12.66
N ILE A 108 -12.63 -6.01 11.54
CA ILE A 108 -11.88 -5.83 10.29
C ILE A 108 -10.87 -4.67 10.42
N VAL A 109 -11.31 -3.57 11.04
CA VAL A 109 -10.44 -2.41 11.30
C VAL A 109 -9.27 -2.80 12.20
N ALA A 110 -9.56 -3.48 13.32
CA ALA A 110 -8.53 -3.93 14.25
C ALA A 110 -7.57 -4.96 13.62
N MET A 111 -8.09 -5.92 12.86
CA MET A 111 -7.28 -6.88 12.09
C MET A 111 -6.27 -6.17 11.20
N SER A 112 -6.73 -5.21 10.42
CA SER A 112 -5.91 -4.48 9.45
C SER A 112 -4.86 -3.60 10.14
N LEU A 113 -5.28 -2.80 11.12
CA LEU A 113 -4.38 -1.91 11.86
C LEU A 113 -3.34 -2.70 12.66
N THR A 114 -3.74 -3.79 13.31
CA THR A 114 -2.81 -4.65 14.06
C THR A 114 -1.78 -5.27 13.12
N SER A 115 -2.21 -5.84 11.98
CA SER A 115 -1.28 -6.41 11.01
C SER A 115 -0.25 -5.37 10.53
N GLN A 116 -0.69 -4.16 10.19
CA GLN A 116 0.20 -3.10 9.73
C GLN A 116 1.12 -2.60 10.84
N PHE A 117 0.62 -2.46 12.06
CA PHE A 117 1.40 -2.02 13.21
C PHE A 117 2.49 -3.03 13.56
N VAL A 118 2.15 -4.32 13.65
CA VAL A 118 3.12 -5.40 13.91
C VAL A 118 4.15 -5.48 12.79
N LEU A 119 3.73 -5.40 11.53
CA LEU A 119 4.67 -5.36 10.41
C LEU A 119 5.63 -4.18 10.50
N SER A 120 5.11 -3.00 10.81
CA SER A 120 5.93 -1.79 10.98
C SER A 120 6.95 -1.97 12.11
N LEU A 121 6.54 -2.49 13.27
CA LEU A 121 7.44 -2.80 14.38
C LEU A 121 8.52 -3.82 13.98
N LEU A 122 8.15 -4.91 13.33
CA LEU A 122 9.10 -5.93 12.89
C LEU A 122 10.08 -5.38 11.86
N LEU A 123 9.64 -4.54 10.95
CA LEU A 123 10.51 -3.84 9.99
C LEU A 123 11.50 -2.91 10.71
N TRP A 124 11.08 -2.17 11.72
CA TRP A 124 11.94 -1.30 12.50
C TRP A 124 12.96 -2.08 13.32
N ILE A 125 12.58 -3.17 13.95
CA ILE A 125 13.50 -4.03 14.73
C ILE A 125 14.54 -4.68 13.81
N ASN A 126 14.13 -5.15 12.64
CA ASN A 126 14.99 -5.87 11.71
C ASN A 126 15.77 -4.98 10.73
N SER A 127 15.49 -3.68 10.67
CA SER A 127 16.21 -2.74 9.80
C SER A 127 17.40 -2.13 10.53
N SER A 128 18.55 -2.08 9.87
CA SER A 128 19.72 -1.32 10.31
C SER A 128 19.63 0.17 9.97
N TRP A 129 18.75 0.53 9.02
CA TRP A 129 18.58 1.91 8.63
C TRP A 129 17.78 2.69 9.69
N ARG A 130 18.24 3.90 9.98
CA ARG A 130 17.55 4.87 10.85
C ARG A 130 17.53 6.23 10.16
N PRO A 131 16.45 7.01 10.33
CA PRO A 131 16.36 8.34 9.75
C PRO A 131 17.35 9.29 10.42
N ASN A 132 18.10 10.03 9.61
CA ASN A 132 18.91 11.14 10.08
C ASN A 132 18.09 12.44 9.96
N LEU A 133 18.34 13.41 10.84
CA LEU A 133 17.71 14.74 10.78
C LEU A 133 18.30 15.59 9.63
N ILE A 134 18.44 14.99 8.44
CA ILE A 134 18.93 15.66 7.24
C ILE A 134 17.79 15.78 6.28
N PHE A 135 17.39 17.01 5.99
CA PHE A 135 16.34 17.32 5.01
C PHE A 135 16.94 18.16 3.89
N SER A 136 16.79 17.69 2.64
CA SER A 136 17.26 18.39 1.45
C SER A 136 16.10 18.83 0.57
N ASN A 137 15.92 20.16 0.44
CA ASN A 137 14.88 20.73 -0.42
C ASN A 137 15.06 20.39 -1.90
N GLU A 138 16.30 20.24 -2.37
CA GLU A 138 16.59 19.84 -3.75
C GLU A 138 16.09 18.43 -4.05
N LYS A 139 16.39 17.48 -3.14
CA LYS A 139 15.96 16.10 -3.23
C LYS A 139 14.45 15.97 -3.09
N LEU A 140 13.84 16.76 -2.21
CA LEU A 140 12.38 16.87 -2.09
C LEU A 140 11.75 17.24 -3.42
N LYS A 141 12.21 18.31 -4.09
CA LYS A 141 11.68 18.79 -5.37
C LYS A 141 11.84 17.74 -6.47
N GLN A 142 12.96 17.04 -6.52
CA GLN A 142 13.22 15.98 -7.49
C GLN A 142 12.25 14.79 -7.29
N HIS A 143 12.09 14.31 -6.06
CA HIS A 143 11.19 13.20 -5.76
C HIS A 143 9.72 13.57 -5.91
N TYR A 144 9.34 14.80 -5.55
CA TYR A 144 7.97 15.31 -5.70
C TYR A 144 7.58 15.43 -7.18
N ARG A 145 8.45 15.97 -8.05
CA ARG A 145 8.17 16.12 -9.49
C ARG A 145 7.88 14.80 -10.21
N PHE A 146 8.45 13.72 -9.74
CA PHE A 146 8.13 12.38 -10.25
C PHE A 146 6.93 11.77 -9.54
N GLY A 147 6.86 11.92 -8.21
CA GLY A 147 5.86 11.28 -7.36
C GLY A 147 4.44 11.76 -7.60
N TYR A 148 4.21 13.10 -7.81
CA TYR A 148 2.85 13.61 -7.98
C TYR A 148 2.16 13.10 -9.24
N LYS A 149 2.91 12.90 -10.35
CA LYS A 149 2.36 12.34 -11.59
C LYS A 149 1.91 10.89 -11.38
N LEU A 150 2.72 10.12 -10.68
CA LEU A 150 2.40 8.73 -10.35
C LEU A 150 1.22 8.65 -9.37
N LEU A 151 1.16 9.58 -8.42
CA LEU A 151 0.05 9.68 -7.48
C LEU A 151 -1.27 9.99 -8.19
N LEU A 152 -1.29 10.99 -9.09
CA LEU A 152 -2.49 11.32 -9.87
C LEU A 152 -2.94 10.15 -10.75
N ALA A 153 -2.01 9.50 -11.45
CA ALA A 153 -2.32 8.32 -12.25
C ALA A 153 -2.90 7.19 -11.39
N GLY A 154 -2.29 6.90 -10.24
CA GLY A 154 -2.78 5.89 -9.30
C GLY A 154 -4.14 6.24 -8.68
N LEU A 155 -4.40 7.50 -8.37
CA LEU A 155 -5.71 7.95 -7.88
C LEU A 155 -6.80 7.75 -8.95
N LEU A 156 -6.54 8.15 -10.19
CA LEU A 156 -7.48 7.93 -11.30
C LEU A 156 -7.76 6.44 -11.50
N GLU A 157 -6.72 5.61 -11.49
CA GLU A 157 -6.85 4.16 -11.57
C GLU A 157 -7.70 3.59 -10.43
N GLN A 158 -7.47 4.03 -9.18
CA GLN A 158 -8.25 3.59 -8.03
C GLN A 158 -9.72 4.01 -8.11
N VAL A 159 -10.01 5.23 -8.54
CA VAL A 159 -11.38 5.70 -8.76
C VAL A 159 -12.06 4.86 -9.83
N PHE A 160 -11.38 4.62 -10.95
CA PHE A 160 -11.92 3.82 -12.05
C PHE A 160 -12.20 2.36 -11.65
N ASN A 161 -11.27 1.73 -10.94
CA ASN A 161 -11.41 0.34 -10.49
C ASN A 161 -12.48 0.15 -9.42
N ASN A 162 -12.79 1.21 -8.65
CA ASN A 162 -13.76 1.16 -7.56
C ASN A 162 -15.08 1.89 -7.85
N ILE A 163 -15.28 2.38 -9.10
CA ILE A 163 -16.48 3.15 -9.43
C ILE A 163 -17.77 2.34 -9.21
N TYR A 164 -17.77 1.03 -9.53
CA TYR A 164 -18.90 0.16 -9.27
C TYR A 164 -19.20 0.02 -7.78
N ASN A 165 -18.15 -0.07 -6.94
CA ASN A 165 -18.32 -0.15 -5.49
C ASN A 165 -18.93 1.14 -4.92
N ILE A 166 -18.51 2.29 -5.45
CA ILE A 166 -19.07 3.60 -5.05
C ILE A 166 -20.56 3.68 -5.44
N LEU A 167 -20.91 3.29 -6.67
CA LEU A 167 -22.28 3.32 -7.16
C LEU A 167 -23.16 2.31 -6.42
N ILE A 168 -22.72 1.06 -6.29
CA ILE A 168 -23.48 0.03 -5.58
C ILE A 168 -23.68 0.41 -4.12
N GLY A 169 -22.62 0.90 -3.45
CA GLY A 169 -22.71 1.33 -2.05
C GLY A 169 -23.65 2.53 -1.83
N LYS A 170 -23.84 3.38 -2.88
CA LYS A 170 -24.77 4.53 -2.82
C LYS A 170 -26.22 4.15 -3.07
N PHE A 171 -26.47 3.30 -4.07
CA PHE A 171 -27.83 3.07 -4.59
C PHE A 171 -28.44 1.75 -4.16
N PHE A 172 -27.68 0.83 -3.60
CA PHE A 172 -28.14 -0.50 -3.20
C PHE A 172 -27.86 -0.80 -1.73
N PRO A 173 -28.56 -1.78 -1.13
CA PRO A 173 -28.28 -2.22 0.23
C PRO A 173 -26.83 -2.69 0.40
N VAL A 174 -26.27 -2.50 1.59
CA VAL A 174 -24.88 -2.88 1.92
C VAL A 174 -24.61 -4.37 1.67
N GLN A 175 -25.62 -5.23 1.85
CA GLN A 175 -25.51 -6.66 1.55
C GLN A 175 -25.19 -6.92 0.08
N THR A 176 -25.82 -6.16 -0.85
CA THR A 176 -25.56 -6.28 -2.29
C THR A 176 -24.12 -5.94 -2.64
N LEU A 177 -23.57 -4.87 -2.01
CA LEU A 177 -22.15 -4.53 -2.16
C LEU A 177 -21.25 -5.65 -1.64
N GLY A 178 -21.59 -6.24 -0.49
CA GLY A 178 -20.86 -7.37 0.07
C GLY A 178 -20.83 -8.60 -0.87
N HIS A 179 -21.96 -8.95 -1.47
CA HIS A 179 -22.03 -10.05 -2.45
C HIS A 179 -21.24 -9.73 -3.73
N PHE A 180 -21.36 -8.51 -4.24
CA PHE A 180 -20.60 -8.06 -5.42
C PHE A 180 -19.10 -8.13 -5.19
N GLU A 181 -18.60 -7.61 -4.05
CA GLU A 181 -17.19 -7.66 -3.70
C GLU A 181 -16.66 -9.09 -3.56
N ARG A 182 -17.44 -9.99 -2.96
CA ARG A 182 -17.06 -11.41 -2.86
C ARG A 182 -16.95 -12.05 -4.23
N ALA A 183 -17.95 -11.86 -5.11
CA ALA A 183 -17.92 -12.38 -6.46
C ALA A 183 -16.72 -11.84 -7.26
N LYS A 184 -16.47 -10.53 -7.16
CA LYS A 184 -15.30 -9.87 -7.77
C LYS A 184 -13.99 -10.46 -7.29
N GLN A 185 -13.82 -10.63 -5.98
CA GLN A 185 -12.63 -11.22 -5.38
C GLN A 185 -12.37 -12.63 -5.92
N PHE A 186 -13.38 -13.50 -5.98
CA PHE A 186 -13.22 -14.85 -6.53
C PHE A 186 -12.78 -14.86 -7.98
N ASN A 187 -13.28 -13.92 -8.79
CA ASN A 187 -12.88 -13.79 -10.19
C ASN A 187 -11.46 -13.23 -10.35
N GLU A 188 -11.06 -12.29 -9.51
CA GLU A 188 -9.78 -11.59 -9.63
C GLU A 188 -8.60 -12.32 -8.96
N TYR A 189 -8.82 -13.14 -7.92
CA TYR A 189 -7.75 -13.77 -7.15
C TYR A 189 -6.73 -14.55 -7.98
N PRO A 190 -7.11 -15.41 -8.94
CA PRO A 190 -6.13 -16.14 -9.74
C PRO A 190 -5.24 -15.21 -10.56
N SER A 191 -5.84 -14.22 -11.21
CA SER A 191 -5.15 -13.23 -12.04
C SER A 191 -4.24 -12.33 -11.22
N LEU A 192 -4.72 -11.83 -10.07
CA LEU A 192 -3.95 -10.97 -9.16
C LEU A 192 -2.75 -11.70 -8.53
N ALA A 193 -2.88 -12.97 -8.20
CA ALA A 193 -1.77 -13.76 -7.66
C ALA A 193 -0.61 -13.80 -8.65
N ILE A 194 -0.90 -14.09 -9.92
CA ILE A 194 0.11 -14.18 -10.98
C ILE A 194 0.71 -12.80 -11.29
N THR A 195 -0.13 -11.81 -11.57
CA THR A 195 0.32 -10.46 -11.96
C THR A 195 1.08 -9.75 -10.86
N SER A 196 0.70 -9.96 -9.58
CA SER A 196 1.41 -9.37 -8.43
C SER A 196 2.83 -9.90 -8.27
N VAL A 197 3.04 -11.21 -8.46
CA VAL A 197 4.36 -11.82 -8.40
C VAL A 197 5.23 -11.31 -9.54
N VAL A 198 4.70 -11.34 -10.77
CA VAL A 198 5.41 -10.83 -11.95
C VAL A 198 5.77 -9.36 -11.77
N GLY A 199 4.84 -8.51 -11.34
CA GLY A 199 5.09 -7.07 -11.14
C GLY A 199 6.13 -6.77 -10.06
N LYS A 200 6.09 -7.47 -8.92
CA LYS A 200 7.05 -7.27 -7.82
C LYS A 200 8.48 -7.64 -8.21
N VAL A 201 8.65 -8.65 -9.06
CA VAL A 201 9.98 -9.09 -9.53
C VAL A 201 10.44 -8.30 -10.75
N SER A 202 9.52 -8.03 -11.70
CA SER A 202 9.83 -7.36 -12.96
C SER A 202 10.38 -5.96 -12.77
N TYR A 203 9.74 -5.14 -11.95
CA TYR A 203 10.12 -3.75 -11.79
C TYR A 203 11.55 -3.57 -11.23
N PRO A 204 11.96 -4.21 -10.12
CA PRO A 204 13.33 -4.14 -9.64
C PRO A 204 14.36 -4.74 -10.60
N MET A 205 13.99 -5.82 -11.29
CA MET A 205 14.88 -6.50 -12.25
C MET A 205 15.14 -5.62 -13.48
N LEU A 206 14.10 -5.06 -14.10
CA LEU A 206 14.22 -4.15 -15.23
C LEU A 206 14.92 -2.84 -14.84
N SER A 207 14.68 -2.33 -13.64
CA SER A 207 15.37 -1.15 -13.12
C SER A 207 16.88 -1.33 -12.97
N LYS A 208 17.36 -2.55 -12.64
CA LYS A 208 18.78 -2.87 -12.57
C LYS A 208 19.46 -2.93 -13.95
N MET A 209 18.68 -3.19 -15.01
CA MET A 209 19.17 -3.36 -16.39
C MET A 209 18.89 -2.14 -17.27
N GLN A 210 18.47 -1.01 -16.69
CA GLN A 210 18.03 0.19 -17.45
C GLN A 210 19.09 0.79 -18.40
N ASP A 211 20.38 0.50 -18.19
CA ASP A 211 21.47 1.01 -19.03
C ASP A 211 21.84 0.06 -20.17
N ASP A 212 21.40 -1.20 -20.11
CA ASP A 212 21.65 -2.21 -21.15
C ASP A 212 20.36 -2.43 -21.96
N ARG A 213 20.13 -1.57 -22.96
CA ARG A 213 18.92 -1.60 -23.79
C ARG A 213 18.65 -2.95 -24.47
N PRO A 214 19.65 -3.65 -25.06
CA PRO A 214 19.42 -4.96 -25.68
C PRO A 214 18.93 -6.00 -24.68
N LYS A 215 19.58 -6.08 -23.51
CA LYS A 215 19.24 -7.01 -22.44
C LYS A 215 17.88 -6.68 -21.82
N LEU A 216 17.60 -5.39 -21.62
CA LEU A 216 16.29 -4.90 -21.15
C LEU A 216 15.17 -5.35 -22.09
N SER A 217 15.33 -5.14 -23.41
CA SER A 217 14.34 -5.53 -24.41
C SER A 217 14.11 -7.04 -24.46
N PHE A 218 15.19 -7.83 -24.37
CA PHE A 218 15.08 -9.30 -24.34
C PHE A 218 14.30 -9.81 -23.12
N VAL A 219 14.68 -9.31 -21.92
CA VAL A 219 14.03 -9.70 -20.67
C VAL A 219 12.57 -9.27 -20.65
N TYR A 220 12.26 -8.05 -21.12
CA TYR A 220 10.89 -7.54 -21.21
C TYR A 220 10.01 -8.39 -22.13
N LYS A 221 10.50 -8.73 -23.34
CA LYS A 221 9.79 -9.62 -24.27
C LYS A 221 9.57 -11.01 -23.69
N LYS A 222 10.56 -11.56 -22.96
CA LYS A 222 10.43 -12.86 -22.29
C LYS A 222 9.37 -12.82 -21.19
N MET A 223 9.30 -11.75 -20.40
CA MET A 223 8.29 -11.57 -19.36
C MET A 223 6.89 -11.48 -19.96
N ILE A 224 6.68 -10.69 -21.02
CA ILE A 224 5.39 -10.61 -21.71
C ILE A 224 4.96 -12.01 -22.19
N ARG A 225 5.84 -12.75 -22.85
CA ARG A 225 5.50 -14.11 -23.28
C ARG A 225 5.07 -15.01 -22.15
N LEU A 226 5.81 -15.00 -21.03
CA LEU A 226 5.46 -15.81 -19.86
C LEU A 226 4.10 -15.42 -19.27
N THR A 227 3.77 -14.13 -19.24
CA THR A 227 2.47 -13.65 -18.71
C THR A 227 1.30 -13.99 -19.62
N PHE A 228 1.52 -14.09 -20.95
CA PHE A 228 0.48 -14.49 -21.92
C PHE A 228 0.22 -16.00 -21.94
N PHE A 229 1.15 -16.84 -21.47
CA PHE A 229 1.01 -18.30 -21.46
C PHE A 229 0.50 -18.87 -20.12
N ILE A 230 0.26 -18.02 -19.13
CA ILE A 230 -0.31 -18.37 -17.81
C ILE A 230 -1.73 -17.82 -17.71
#